data_dbd226f15dc3475a728a87551cb125eb
#
_entry.id   dbd226f15dc3475a728a87551cb125eb
#
_cell.length_a   1.000
_cell.length_b   1.000
_cell.length_c   1.000
_cell.angle_alpha   90.00
_cell.angle_beta   90.00
_cell.angle_gamma   90.00
#
_symmetry.space_group_name_H-M   'P 1'
#
loop_
_entity.id
_entity.type
_entity.pdbx_description
1 polymer ?
#
loop_
_entity_poly.entity_id
_entity_poly.type
_entity_poly.pdbx_seq_one_letter_code
_entity_poly.pdbx_strand_id
1 'polypeptide(L)'
;MKKITALLLVLVMTLSLAACNGTTNTPETTTEPTVAGPASALEVLETIWALYTDDNKFFAMGGDYETPVDGAPGAVNLAVKDFLTYSLLIPEAELAGVTEAASLMHAMNANSFTCGVYKVADVAAFAGTMETAVMGNQWMCGFPETLVIASFGGGYVLVAFGVNDAMNPFLTNLQTAYPAAELLVNKPIA
;
A
#
# COMPACT_ATOMS: atom_id res chain seq x y z
N MET A 1 24.19 23.24 64.07
CA MET A 1 25.23 24.26 63.78
C MET A 1 25.27 24.44 62.28
N LYS A 2 24.66 25.50 61.77
CA LYS A 2 25.39 26.57 61.05
C LYS A 2 25.96 26.06 59.71
N LYS A 3 25.77 26.59 58.55
CA LYS A 3 25.19 27.84 57.96
C LYS A 3 25.13 27.56 56.46
N ILE A 4 24.06 27.83 55.70
CA ILE A 4 23.81 29.02 54.88
C ILE A 4 24.99 29.44 54.02
N THR A 5 24.82 29.39 52.69
CA THR A 5 25.08 30.41 51.68
C THR A 5 24.70 29.82 50.35
N ALA A 6 23.71 30.13 49.65
CA ALA A 6 23.11 31.32 49.02
C ALA A 6 24.06 32.05 48.06
N LEU A 7 23.49 32.33 46.89
CA LEU A 7 23.89 33.32 45.89
C LEU A 7 24.67 32.75 44.68
N LEU A 8 24.41 33.06 43.49
CA LEU A 8 23.77 34.21 42.82
C LEU A 8 23.33 33.82 41.40
N LEU A 9 22.18 34.20 41.15
CA LEU A 9 21.53 34.55 39.92
C LEU A 9 22.37 35.48 39.07
N VAL A 10 22.64 35.18 37.81
CA VAL A 10 22.91 36.23 36.81
C VAL A 10 22.05 35.96 35.57
N LEU A 11 21.00 36.72 35.55
CA LEU A 11 20.12 37.02 34.43
C LEU A 11 20.87 37.97 33.47
N VAL A 12 21.15 37.51 32.27
CA VAL A 12 21.52 38.42 31.18
C VAL A 12 20.43 38.35 30.13
N MET A 13 19.48 39.28 30.28
CA MET A 13 18.63 39.73 29.19
C MET A 13 19.46 40.64 28.29
N THR A 14 19.70 40.24 27.07
CA THR A 14 20.05 41.19 26.01
C THR A 14 18.85 41.33 25.09
N LEU A 15 18.14 42.44 25.29
CA LEU A 15 17.24 43.04 24.29
C LEU A 15 18.07 43.39 23.07
N SER A 16 17.72 42.87 21.94
CA SER A 16 18.08 43.40 20.64
C SER A 16 16.80 43.83 19.92
N LEU A 17 16.43 45.07 20.05
CA LEU A 17 15.54 45.75 19.11
C LEU A 17 16.36 46.07 17.86
N ALA A 18 15.95 45.56 16.73
CA ALA A 18 16.30 46.17 15.44
C ALA A 18 15.16 45.93 14.43
N ALA A 19 14.42 47.00 14.25
CA ALA A 19 13.90 47.53 13.00
C ALA A 19 13.12 46.64 12.04
N CYS A 20 11.85 46.96 11.93
CA CYS A 20 10.98 46.74 10.77
C CYS A 20 11.65 47.17 9.46
N ASN A 21 11.60 46.29 8.44
CA ASN A 21 11.14 46.72 7.11
C ASN A 21 10.76 45.54 6.23
N GLY A 22 9.55 45.58 5.62
CA GLY A 22 9.26 45.01 4.30
C GLY A 22 8.75 43.56 4.29
N THR A 23 7.44 43.41 4.52
CA THR A 23 6.48 42.59 3.73
C THR A 23 7.04 41.54 2.78
N THR A 24 6.88 40.29 3.12
CA THR A 24 6.26 39.25 2.27
C THR A 24 5.94 38.04 3.16
N ASN A 25 4.64 37.85 3.47
CA ASN A 25 4.14 36.60 4.03
C ASN A 25 4.20 35.53 2.93
N THR A 26 5.29 34.78 2.90
CA THR A 26 5.30 33.46 2.26
C THR A 26 4.75 32.52 3.32
N PRO A 27 3.66 31.77 3.05
CA PRO A 27 3.25 30.69 3.94
C PRO A 27 4.41 29.69 3.98
N GLU A 28 5.00 29.46 5.15
CA GLU A 28 5.79 28.25 5.37
C GLU A 28 4.85 27.07 5.12
N THR A 29 5.00 26.47 3.96
CA THR A 29 4.46 25.15 3.71
C THR A 29 5.19 24.21 4.65
N THR A 30 4.56 23.87 5.76
CA THR A 30 4.99 22.77 6.61
C THR A 30 4.94 21.52 5.74
N THR A 31 6.07 21.13 5.17
CA THR A 31 6.20 19.86 4.48
C THR A 31 6.12 18.81 5.58
N GLU A 32 4.96 18.15 5.73
CA GLU A 32 4.85 16.92 6.48
C GLU A 32 5.96 15.97 5.99
N PRO A 33 6.67 15.26 6.88
CA PRO A 33 7.67 14.31 6.45
C PRO A 33 6.97 13.26 5.58
N THR A 34 7.19 13.32 4.28
CA THR A 34 6.71 12.31 3.35
C THR A 34 7.39 11.00 3.74
N VAL A 35 6.64 10.08 4.34
CA VAL A 35 7.13 8.72 4.55
C VAL A 35 7.48 8.20 3.16
N ALA A 36 8.75 7.88 2.94
CA ALA A 36 9.21 7.33 1.68
C ALA A 36 8.41 6.03 1.44
N GLY A 37 7.69 5.98 0.32
CA GLY A 37 6.94 4.78 -0.07
C GLY A 37 7.89 3.65 -0.47
N PRO A 38 7.34 2.46 -0.76
CA PRO A 38 8.11 1.34 -1.29
C PRO A 38 8.80 1.75 -2.60
N ALA A 39 9.91 1.09 -2.95
CA ALA A 39 10.67 1.40 -4.15
C ALA A 39 9.97 0.90 -5.42
N SER A 40 9.16 -0.18 -5.31
CA SER A 40 8.40 -0.75 -6.43
C SER A 40 7.14 -1.49 -5.97
N ALA A 41 6.22 -1.74 -6.91
CA ALA A 41 5.05 -2.59 -6.68
C ALA A 41 5.44 -4.02 -6.33
N LEU A 42 6.49 -4.56 -6.97
CA LEU A 42 6.99 -5.90 -6.70
C LEU A 42 7.60 -6.00 -5.30
N GLU A 43 8.38 -5.02 -4.87
CA GLU A 43 8.96 -5.00 -3.51
C GLU A 43 7.88 -5.12 -2.42
N VAL A 44 6.72 -4.48 -2.60
CA VAL A 44 5.62 -4.60 -1.64
C VAL A 44 5.22 -6.05 -1.46
N LEU A 45 4.97 -6.75 -2.55
CA LEU A 45 4.55 -8.15 -2.50
C LEU A 45 5.66 -9.08 -2.03
N GLU A 46 6.90 -8.89 -2.45
CA GLU A 46 8.05 -9.70 -2.03
C GLU A 46 8.27 -9.57 -0.51
N THR A 47 8.17 -8.35 0.04
CA THR A 47 8.32 -8.11 1.48
C THR A 47 7.22 -8.82 2.29
N ILE A 48 5.97 -8.76 1.83
CA ILE A 48 4.85 -9.47 2.48
C ILE A 48 5.04 -10.99 2.34
N TRP A 49 5.42 -11.47 1.14
CA TRP A 49 5.57 -12.89 0.84
C TRP A 49 6.72 -13.53 1.62
N ALA A 50 7.79 -12.78 1.89
CA ALA A 50 8.93 -13.24 2.69
C ALA A 50 8.57 -13.57 4.15
N LEU A 51 7.44 -13.07 4.66
CA LEU A 51 6.96 -13.37 6.02
C LEU A 51 6.13 -14.67 6.10
N TYR A 52 5.81 -15.29 4.97
CA TYR A 52 5.15 -16.58 4.97
C TYR A 52 6.10 -17.69 5.39
N THR A 53 5.60 -18.60 6.23
CA THR A 53 6.29 -19.83 6.61
C THR A 53 5.81 -21.00 5.72
N ASP A 54 6.52 -22.12 5.72
CA ASP A 54 6.14 -23.29 4.93
C ASP A 54 4.74 -23.82 5.30
N ASP A 55 4.29 -23.60 6.55
CA ASP A 55 2.99 -24.05 7.04
C ASP A 55 1.80 -23.22 6.52
N ASN A 56 2.03 -21.97 6.12
CA ASN A 56 0.97 -21.05 5.67
C ASN A 56 1.14 -20.54 4.24
N LYS A 57 2.18 -20.99 3.53
CA LYS A 57 2.33 -20.74 2.09
C LYS A 57 1.30 -21.52 1.30
N PHE A 58 0.59 -20.83 0.43
CA PHE A 58 -0.23 -21.47 -0.59
C PHE A 58 0.56 -21.65 -1.89
N PHE A 59 0.05 -22.49 -2.80
CA PHE A 59 0.64 -22.65 -4.13
C PHE A 59 0.39 -21.37 -4.95
N ALA A 60 1.42 -20.54 -5.04
CA ALA A 60 1.35 -19.19 -5.57
C ALA A 60 1.90 -19.09 -6.98
N MET A 61 1.44 -18.08 -7.70
CA MET A 61 1.98 -17.61 -8.97
C MET A 61 1.88 -16.08 -9.01
N GLY A 62 2.92 -15.44 -9.51
CA GLY A 62 2.96 -14.00 -9.79
C GLY A 62 3.25 -13.72 -11.25
N GLY A 63 3.45 -12.42 -11.58
CA GLY A 63 3.65 -11.97 -12.94
C GLY A 63 2.37 -11.90 -13.75
N ASP A 64 2.45 -12.15 -15.04
CA ASP A 64 1.33 -12.13 -15.98
C ASP A 64 1.35 -13.36 -16.91
N TYR A 65 0.45 -13.37 -17.91
CA TYR A 65 0.34 -14.52 -18.85
C TYR A 65 1.59 -14.74 -19.70
N GLU A 66 2.42 -13.70 -19.93
CA GLU A 66 3.61 -13.79 -20.75
C GLU A 66 4.86 -14.06 -19.91
N THR A 67 4.87 -13.58 -18.68
CA THR A 67 6.01 -13.68 -17.75
C THR A 67 5.57 -14.22 -16.37
N PRO A 68 5.03 -15.44 -16.30
CA PRO A 68 4.61 -16.03 -15.01
C PRO A 68 5.82 -16.33 -14.13
N VAL A 69 5.62 -16.15 -12.82
CA VAL A 69 6.63 -16.44 -11.78
C VAL A 69 6.06 -17.50 -10.83
N ASP A 70 6.62 -18.70 -10.86
CA ASP A 70 6.16 -19.80 -10.02
C ASP A 70 6.57 -19.61 -8.56
N GLY A 71 5.61 -19.80 -7.65
CA GLY A 71 5.85 -19.85 -6.21
C GLY A 71 6.18 -18.49 -5.56
N ALA A 72 6.12 -17.37 -6.29
CA ALA A 72 6.50 -16.05 -5.80
C ALA A 72 5.71 -14.92 -6.48
N PRO A 73 5.71 -13.70 -5.91
CA PRO A 73 5.24 -12.52 -6.60
C PRO A 73 6.02 -12.24 -7.88
N GLY A 74 5.38 -11.56 -8.84
CA GLY A 74 6.05 -11.16 -10.09
C GLY A 74 5.59 -9.79 -10.57
N ALA A 75 6.49 -9.08 -11.27
CA ALA A 75 6.15 -7.84 -11.96
C ALA A 75 5.20 -8.14 -13.13
N VAL A 76 4.28 -7.23 -13.38
CA VAL A 76 3.28 -7.34 -14.45
C VAL A 76 3.66 -6.42 -15.61
N ASN A 77 3.72 -6.97 -16.82
CA ASN A 77 3.85 -6.19 -18.04
C ASN A 77 2.53 -5.49 -18.36
N LEU A 78 2.52 -4.17 -18.29
CA LEU A 78 1.32 -3.34 -18.53
C LEU A 78 0.78 -3.42 -19.96
N ALA A 79 1.55 -4.00 -20.90
CA ALA A 79 1.07 -4.28 -22.26
C ALA A 79 0.11 -5.48 -22.32
N VAL A 80 0.15 -6.39 -21.33
CA VAL A 80 -0.73 -7.57 -21.21
C VAL A 80 -2.07 -7.15 -20.60
N LYS A 81 -2.85 -6.36 -21.34
CA LYS A 81 -4.09 -5.72 -20.85
C LYS A 81 -5.14 -6.73 -20.38
N ASP A 82 -5.23 -7.86 -21.03
CA ASP A 82 -6.19 -8.91 -20.68
C ASP A 82 -5.92 -9.45 -19.27
N PHE A 83 -4.65 -9.57 -18.87
CA PHE A 83 -4.29 -9.95 -17.52
C PHE A 83 -4.74 -8.90 -16.49
N LEU A 84 -4.47 -7.63 -16.78
CA LEU A 84 -4.86 -6.51 -15.91
C LEU A 84 -6.39 -6.44 -15.74
N THR A 85 -7.14 -6.64 -16.83
CA THR A 85 -8.60 -6.51 -16.83
C THR A 85 -9.30 -7.75 -16.27
N TYR A 86 -8.89 -8.96 -16.67
CA TYR A 86 -9.63 -10.17 -16.32
C TYR A 86 -9.11 -10.88 -15.08
N SER A 87 -7.79 -10.82 -14.81
CA SER A 87 -7.21 -11.44 -13.61
C SER A 87 -7.15 -10.48 -12.44
N LEU A 88 -6.73 -9.24 -12.68
CA LEU A 88 -6.59 -8.23 -11.63
C LEU A 88 -7.81 -7.30 -11.51
N LEU A 89 -8.83 -7.48 -12.36
CA LEU A 89 -10.12 -6.75 -12.37
C LEU A 89 -10.00 -5.23 -12.51
N ILE A 90 -8.93 -4.73 -13.13
CA ILE A 90 -8.78 -3.31 -13.37
C ILE A 90 -9.71 -2.91 -14.52
N PRO A 91 -10.66 -1.98 -14.33
CA PRO A 91 -11.48 -1.46 -15.41
C PRO A 91 -10.62 -0.84 -16.52
N GLU A 92 -11.00 -1.03 -17.80
CA GLU A 92 -10.22 -0.53 -18.94
C GLU A 92 -9.92 0.97 -18.86
N ALA A 93 -10.85 1.76 -18.31
CA ALA A 93 -10.69 3.20 -18.15
C ALA A 93 -9.52 3.59 -17.20
N GLU A 94 -9.17 2.69 -16.26
CA GLU A 94 -8.11 2.92 -15.28
C GLU A 94 -6.73 2.48 -15.77
N LEU A 95 -6.65 1.64 -16.81
CA LEU A 95 -5.38 1.07 -17.29
C LEU A 95 -4.34 2.12 -17.65
N ALA A 96 -4.77 3.24 -18.22
CA ALA A 96 -3.86 4.32 -18.61
C ALA A 96 -3.25 5.06 -17.41
N GLY A 97 -3.88 4.98 -16.23
CA GLY A 97 -3.42 5.60 -15.00
C GLY A 97 -2.43 4.73 -14.20
N VAL A 98 -2.34 3.43 -14.54
CA VAL A 98 -1.41 2.51 -13.88
C VAL A 98 -0.05 2.62 -14.56
N THR A 99 0.98 2.97 -13.78
CA THR A 99 2.35 3.16 -14.29
C THR A 99 3.30 2.02 -13.90
N GLU A 100 2.91 1.20 -12.93
CA GLU A 100 3.64 0.01 -12.49
C GLU A 100 2.64 -0.97 -11.87
N ALA A 101 2.87 -2.28 -12.04
CA ALA A 101 2.07 -3.31 -11.40
C ALA A 101 2.89 -4.55 -11.06
N ALA A 102 2.45 -5.24 -9.99
CA ALA A 102 2.93 -6.57 -9.62
C ALA A 102 1.74 -7.41 -9.14
N SER A 103 1.86 -8.72 -9.23
CA SER A 103 0.80 -9.64 -8.85
C SER A 103 1.30 -10.81 -8.00
N LEU A 104 0.38 -11.36 -7.21
CA LEU A 104 0.50 -12.63 -6.50
C LEU A 104 -0.89 -13.27 -6.44
N MET A 105 -1.01 -14.50 -6.93
CA MET A 105 -2.29 -15.22 -6.99
C MET A 105 -2.12 -16.67 -6.54
N HIS A 106 -3.23 -17.28 -6.15
CA HIS A 106 -3.28 -18.72 -5.96
C HIS A 106 -3.26 -19.43 -7.33
N ALA A 107 -2.22 -20.24 -7.60
CA ALA A 107 -1.95 -20.79 -8.92
C ALA A 107 -3.04 -21.75 -9.44
N MET A 108 -3.80 -22.41 -8.53
CA MET A 108 -4.87 -23.35 -8.93
C MET A 108 -6.23 -22.68 -9.08
N ASN A 109 -6.50 -21.61 -8.33
CA ASN A 109 -7.76 -20.88 -8.38
C ASN A 109 -7.56 -19.43 -7.91
N ALA A 110 -7.53 -18.50 -8.84
CA ALA A 110 -7.36 -17.08 -8.58
C ALA A 110 -8.43 -16.51 -7.62
N ASN A 111 -9.66 -17.04 -7.63
CA ASN A 111 -10.70 -16.60 -6.71
C ASN A 111 -10.42 -16.99 -5.24
N SER A 112 -9.53 -17.96 -5.00
CA SER A 112 -9.09 -18.29 -3.65
C SER A 112 -8.14 -17.23 -3.08
N PHE A 113 -7.33 -16.61 -3.94
CA PHE A 113 -6.50 -15.45 -3.59
C PHE A 113 -5.98 -14.78 -4.86
N THR A 114 -6.19 -13.50 -4.95
CA THR A 114 -5.56 -12.60 -5.92
C THR A 114 -5.15 -11.31 -5.22
N CYS A 115 -3.94 -10.89 -5.47
CA CYS A 115 -3.41 -9.61 -5.01
C CYS A 115 -2.67 -8.91 -6.15
N GLY A 116 -3.00 -7.64 -6.37
CA GLY A 116 -2.26 -6.74 -7.23
C GLY A 116 -1.76 -5.54 -6.43
N VAL A 117 -0.55 -5.08 -6.73
CA VAL A 117 -0.03 -3.78 -6.27
C VAL A 117 0.20 -2.91 -7.48
N TYR A 118 -0.25 -1.68 -7.40
CA TYR A 118 -0.28 -0.73 -8.51
C TYR A 118 0.32 0.61 -8.10
N LYS A 119 1.02 1.25 -9.02
CA LYS A 119 1.43 2.66 -8.88
C LYS A 119 0.51 3.54 -9.70
N VAL A 120 -0.17 4.46 -9.03
CA VAL A 120 -1.16 5.37 -9.63
C VAL A 120 -0.98 6.79 -9.13
N ALA A 121 -1.49 7.76 -9.88
CA ALA A 121 -1.42 9.17 -9.50
C ALA A 121 -2.47 9.54 -8.44
N ASP A 122 -3.69 9.01 -8.55
CA ASP A 122 -4.82 9.25 -7.62
C ASP A 122 -5.21 7.95 -6.93
N VAL A 123 -4.63 7.77 -5.74
CA VAL A 123 -4.83 6.57 -4.90
C VAL A 123 -6.28 6.41 -4.47
N ALA A 124 -6.95 7.50 -4.09
CA ALA A 124 -8.31 7.43 -3.55
C ALA A 124 -9.33 7.11 -4.66
N ALA A 125 -9.20 7.74 -5.82
CA ALA A 125 -10.06 7.46 -6.97
C ALA A 125 -9.88 6.02 -7.44
N PHE A 126 -8.63 5.56 -7.60
CA PHE A 126 -8.33 4.18 -8.01
C PHE A 126 -8.87 3.15 -7.02
N ALA A 127 -8.68 3.36 -5.72
CA ALA A 127 -9.18 2.46 -4.67
C ALA A 127 -10.71 2.34 -4.74
N GLY A 128 -11.45 3.44 -4.90
CA GLY A 128 -12.91 3.44 -5.04
C GLY A 128 -13.40 2.71 -6.29
N THR A 129 -12.68 2.89 -7.41
CA THR A 129 -12.98 2.17 -8.66
C THR A 129 -12.72 0.68 -8.51
N MET A 130 -11.60 0.28 -7.91
CA MET A 130 -11.28 -1.14 -7.66
C MET A 130 -12.24 -1.79 -6.67
N GLU A 131 -12.64 -1.09 -5.62
CA GLU A 131 -13.67 -1.57 -4.71
C GLU A 131 -14.97 -1.88 -5.46
N THR A 132 -15.42 -0.97 -6.30
CA THR A 132 -16.62 -1.14 -7.12
C THR A 132 -16.49 -2.32 -8.08
N ALA A 133 -15.34 -2.46 -8.75
CA ALA A 133 -15.08 -3.54 -9.70
C ALA A 133 -15.09 -4.91 -9.03
N VAL A 134 -14.40 -5.07 -7.90
CA VAL A 134 -14.33 -6.36 -7.17
C VAL A 134 -15.70 -6.71 -6.58
N MET A 135 -16.39 -5.75 -5.95
CA MET A 135 -17.71 -5.98 -5.34
C MET A 135 -18.80 -6.27 -6.38
N GLY A 136 -18.67 -5.73 -7.59
CA GLY A 136 -19.63 -5.95 -8.69
C GLY A 136 -19.28 -7.15 -9.57
N ASN A 137 -18.18 -7.85 -9.32
CA ASN A 137 -17.75 -8.95 -10.16
C ASN A 137 -18.68 -10.17 -10.01
N GLN A 138 -18.97 -10.85 -11.12
CA GLN A 138 -19.71 -12.10 -11.12
C GLN A 138 -18.76 -13.29 -10.97
N TRP A 139 -18.67 -13.80 -9.76
CA TRP A 139 -17.76 -14.87 -9.43
C TRP A 139 -18.23 -16.23 -9.97
N MET A 140 -17.32 -16.96 -10.60
CA MET A 140 -17.54 -18.33 -11.07
C MET A 140 -16.38 -19.21 -10.60
N CYS A 141 -16.67 -20.48 -10.30
CA CYS A 141 -15.67 -21.48 -9.87
C CYS A 141 -14.94 -21.15 -8.56
N GLY A 142 -15.61 -20.42 -7.67
CA GLY A 142 -15.10 -19.99 -6.36
C GLY A 142 -15.59 -18.59 -6.02
N PHE A 143 -15.78 -18.34 -4.74
CA PHE A 143 -16.28 -17.06 -4.24
C PHE A 143 -15.27 -16.52 -3.24
N PRO A 144 -14.59 -15.40 -3.53
CA PRO A 144 -13.77 -14.72 -2.53
C PRO A 144 -14.67 -14.18 -1.42
N GLU A 145 -14.17 -14.19 -0.19
CA GLU A 145 -14.94 -13.83 1.00
C GLU A 145 -14.57 -12.43 1.53
N THR A 146 -13.35 -11.99 1.25
CA THR A 146 -12.83 -10.71 1.79
C THR A 146 -12.12 -9.90 0.71
N LEU A 147 -12.37 -8.58 0.71
CA LEU A 147 -11.64 -7.57 -0.04
C LEU A 147 -10.84 -6.70 0.93
N VAL A 148 -9.55 -6.53 0.62
CA VAL A 148 -8.65 -5.58 1.28
C VAL A 148 -8.07 -4.64 0.23
N ILE A 149 -8.13 -3.33 0.50
CA ILE A 149 -7.41 -2.31 -0.25
C ILE A 149 -6.57 -1.52 0.74
N ALA A 150 -5.27 -1.39 0.45
CA ALA A 150 -4.34 -0.65 1.29
C ALA A 150 -3.53 0.32 0.45
N SER A 151 -3.18 1.47 1.02
CA SER A 151 -2.30 2.44 0.39
C SER A 151 -0.96 2.54 1.09
N PHE A 152 0.05 2.88 0.30
CA PHE A 152 1.43 3.13 0.75
C PHE A 152 1.88 4.50 0.26
N GLY A 153 2.88 5.07 0.86
CA GLY A 153 3.51 6.28 0.33
C GLY A 153 3.97 6.10 -1.13
N GLY A 154 4.14 7.19 -1.87
CA GLY A 154 4.65 7.15 -3.24
C GLY A 154 3.64 6.75 -4.33
N GLY A 155 2.34 6.72 -4.01
CA GLY A 155 1.27 6.43 -4.96
C GLY A 155 1.02 4.93 -5.18
N TYR A 156 1.48 4.07 -4.27
CA TYR A 156 1.23 2.64 -4.36
C TYR A 156 -0.07 2.24 -3.66
N VAL A 157 -0.85 1.39 -4.33
CA VAL A 157 -2.11 0.80 -3.86
C VAL A 157 -2.08 -0.70 -4.03
N LEU A 158 -2.41 -1.42 -2.97
CA LEU A 158 -2.62 -2.86 -2.97
C LEU A 158 -4.12 -3.15 -3.00
N VAL A 159 -4.52 -4.09 -3.84
CA VAL A 159 -5.88 -4.65 -3.88
C VAL A 159 -5.76 -6.16 -3.76
N ALA A 160 -6.33 -6.74 -2.72
CA ALA A 160 -6.32 -8.20 -2.50
C ALA A 160 -7.74 -8.69 -2.22
N PHE A 161 -8.09 -9.82 -2.80
CA PHE A 161 -9.33 -10.52 -2.51
C PHE A 161 -9.13 -12.05 -2.52
N GLY A 162 -9.94 -12.75 -1.75
CA GLY A 162 -9.83 -14.19 -1.64
C GLY A 162 -10.62 -14.76 -0.49
N VAL A 163 -10.46 -16.08 -0.27
CA VAL A 163 -11.03 -16.78 0.87
C VAL A 163 -10.31 -16.41 2.17
N ASN A 164 -11.00 -16.43 3.31
CA ASN A 164 -10.45 -16.01 4.59
C ASN A 164 -9.20 -16.79 5.00
N ASP A 165 -9.11 -18.07 4.65
CA ASP A 165 -7.94 -18.90 4.95
C ASP A 165 -6.65 -18.37 4.30
N ALA A 166 -6.74 -17.75 3.12
CA ALA A 166 -5.62 -17.10 2.45
C ALA A 166 -5.46 -15.63 2.85
N MET A 167 -6.59 -14.91 3.04
CA MET A 167 -6.58 -13.48 3.33
C MET A 167 -6.10 -13.15 4.74
N ASN A 168 -6.44 -13.96 5.76
CA ASN A 168 -6.06 -13.67 7.15
C ASN A 168 -4.54 -13.69 7.37
N PRO A 169 -3.78 -14.71 6.93
CA PRO A 169 -2.33 -14.69 6.99
C PRO A 169 -1.73 -13.54 6.16
N PHE A 170 -2.28 -13.28 4.97
CA PHE A 170 -1.82 -12.19 4.12
C PHE A 170 -1.97 -10.82 4.81
N LEU A 171 -3.12 -10.53 5.39
CA LEU A 171 -3.38 -9.28 6.10
C LEU A 171 -2.47 -9.12 7.33
N THR A 172 -2.21 -10.20 8.06
CA THR A 172 -1.26 -10.20 9.20
C THR A 172 0.15 -9.84 8.72
N ASN A 173 0.59 -10.45 7.62
CA ASN A 173 1.91 -10.19 7.03
C ASN A 173 2.00 -8.77 6.45
N LEU A 174 0.96 -8.29 5.79
CA LEU A 174 0.86 -6.91 5.31
C LEU A 174 1.06 -5.90 6.44
N GLN A 175 0.32 -6.05 7.55
CA GLN A 175 0.42 -5.16 8.70
C GLN A 175 1.77 -5.24 9.40
N THR A 176 2.41 -6.41 9.38
CA THR A 176 3.75 -6.63 9.93
C THR A 176 4.82 -5.98 9.05
N ALA A 177 4.73 -6.17 7.75
CA ALA A 177 5.68 -5.62 6.77
C ALA A 177 5.57 -4.09 6.65
N TYR A 178 4.33 -3.60 6.66
CA TYR A 178 4.01 -2.19 6.44
C TYR A 178 3.06 -1.65 7.52
N PRO A 179 3.54 -1.43 8.75
CA PRO A 179 2.68 -0.97 9.87
C PRO A 179 2.12 0.45 9.64
N ALA A 180 2.71 1.22 8.73
CA ALA A 180 2.24 2.55 8.33
C ALA A 180 1.30 2.53 7.10
N ALA A 181 1.01 1.36 6.52
CA ALA A 181 0.06 1.26 5.43
C ALA A 181 -1.35 1.62 5.91
N GLU A 182 -2.05 2.42 5.14
CA GLU A 182 -3.43 2.79 5.43
C GLU A 182 -4.38 1.76 4.81
N LEU A 183 -5.20 1.10 5.63
CA LEU A 183 -6.27 0.23 5.14
C LEU A 183 -7.46 1.07 4.69
N LEU A 184 -7.62 1.25 3.39
CA LEU A 184 -8.73 2.00 2.79
C LEU A 184 -10.02 1.19 2.78
N VAL A 185 -9.91 -0.12 2.55
CA VAL A 185 -11.01 -1.08 2.55
C VAL A 185 -10.58 -2.36 3.25
N ASN A 186 -11.43 -2.88 4.12
CA ASN A 186 -11.33 -4.24 4.67
C ASN A 186 -12.76 -4.70 4.99
N LYS A 187 -13.36 -5.48 4.08
CA LYS A 187 -14.75 -5.87 4.22
C LYS A 187 -15.08 -7.21 3.52
N PRO A 188 -16.16 -7.87 3.94
CA PRO A 188 -16.64 -9.06 3.24
C PRO A 188 -17.14 -8.72 1.83
N ILE A 189 -16.94 -9.67 0.91
CA ILE A 189 -17.58 -9.71 -0.42
C ILE A 189 -18.88 -10.49 -0.24
N ALA A 190 -20.00 -9.85 -0.58
CA ALA A 190 -21.35 -10.42 -0.42
C ALA A 190 -21.79 -11.17 -1.68
#